data_a641eb470a35e1e3117ac21d07342194
#
_entry.id   a641eb470a35e1e3117ac21d07342194
#
_cell.length_a   1.000
_cell.length_b   1.000
_cell.length_c   1.000
_cell.angle_alpha   90.00
_cell.angle_beta   90.00
_cell.angle_gamma   90.00
#
_symmetry.space_group_name_H-M   'P 1'
#
loop_
_entity.id
_entity.type
_entity.pdbx_description
1 polymer ?
#
loop_
_entity_poly.entity_id
_entity_poly.type
_entity_poly.pdbx_seq_one_letter_code
_entity_poly.pdbx_strand_id
1 'polypeptide(L)'
;KISVIEKLTDDVIKVVLRLPPNSNFNFNSGQYVNIIKGNLTRSYSIANCSDHKNQLEFFIKNYENGLMSAYFFKEAKINDLLRLEGPIGTFFLRDSSFINIIFLATGTGIAPIKSILEGLDKSHEQYQNKNLWVIVGARYQNDLLWEPNLKNLNIKYIPVLSRQVNNWNGAKGYVQDIVLKEQIDLENTQVYACGSNDMINSAKELFFKNNLKENNFFSDAFVQTN
;
A
#
# COMPACT_ATOMS: atom_id res chain seq x y z
N LYS A 1 -5.70 -1.24 -21.24
CA LYS A 1 -6.36 -2.52 -21.25
C LYS A 1 -5.83 -3.47 -20.18
N ILE A 2 -6.65 -4.41 -19.71
CA ILE A 2 -6.21 -5.45 -18.76
C ILE A 2 -5.19 -6.35 -19.46
N SER A 3 -4.04 -6.56 -18.83
CA SER A 3 -2.97 -7.44 -19.33
C SER A 3 -2.73 -8.65 -18.43
N VAL A 4 -3.02 -8.53 -17.12
CA VAL A 4 -2.88 -9.63 -16.15
C VAL A 4 -4.04 -9.57 -15.15
N ILE A 5 -4.57 -10.72 -14.78
CA ILE A 5 -5.42 -10.95 -13.61
C ILE A 5 -4.84 -12.17 -12.90
N GLU A 6 -4.39 -12.00 -11.67
CA GLU A 6 -3.74 -13.04 -10.88
C GLU A 6 -4.31 -13.06 -9.46
N LYS A 7 -4.67 -14.25 -8.98
CA LYS A 7 -5.15 -14.42 -7.61
C LYS A 7 -3.98 -14.35 -6.63
N LEU A 8 -4.06 -13.44 -5.66
CA LEU A 8 -3.08 -13.33 -4.57
C LEU A 8 -3.55 -14.06 -3.32
N THR A 9 -4.82 -13.84 -2.95
CA THR A 9 -5.50 -14.52 -1.83
C THR A 9 -6.92 -14.91 -2.27
N ASP A 10 -7.73 -15.47 -1.38
CA ASP A 10 -9.11 -15.82 -1.72
C ASP A 10 -9.97 -14.58 -2.01
N ASP A 11 -9.64 -13.44 -1.42
CA ASP A 11 -10.41 -12.18 -1.56
C ASP A 11 -9.62 -11.03 -2.18
N VAL A 12 -8.39 -11.25 -2.66
CA VAL A 12 -7.60 -10.22 -3.35
C VAL A 12 -6.98 -10.76 -4.64
N ILE A 13 -7.10 -9.97 -5.70
CA ILE A 13 -6.43 -10.22 -6.99
C ILE A 13 -5.47 -9.08 -7.32
N LYS A 14 -4.41 -9.42 -8.04
CA LYS A 14 -3.56 -8.47 -8.74
C LYS A 14 -4.10 -8.26 -10.14
N VAL A 15 -4.30 -7.01 -10.54
CA VAL A 15 -4.68 -6.62 -11.89
C VAL A 15 -3.60 -5.71 -12.45
N VAL A 16 -3.11 -6.02 -13.65
CA VAL A 16 -2.17 -5.15 -14.37
C VAL A 16 -2.87 -4.57 -15.59
N LEU A 17 -2.83 -3.24 -15.70
CA LEU A 17 -3.33 -2.52 -16.85
C LEU A 17 -2.16 -2.06 -17.72
N ARG A 18 -2.22 -2.35 -19.01
CA ARG A 18 -1.33 -1.78 -20.02
C ARG A 18 -1.93 -0.50 -20.57
N LEU A 19 -1.18 0.59 -20.47
CA LEU A 19 -1.51 1.90 -21.05
C LEU A 19 -1.26 1.92 -22.57
N PRO A 20 -1.81 2.88 -23.31
CA PRO A 20 -1.45 3.09 -24.71
C PRO A 20 0.05 3.35 -24.88
N PRO A 21 0.69 2.92 -25.98
CA PRO A 21 2.13 3.03 -26.18
C PRO A 21 2.69 4.45 -26.05
N ASN A 22 1.91 5.45 -26.41
CA ASN A 22 2.31 6.86 -26.39
C ASN A 22 1.64 7.65 -25.26
N SER A 23 1.16 6.96 -24.21
CA SER A 23 0.59 7.65 -23.06
C SER A 23 1.67 8.35 -22.27
N ASN A 24 1.48 9.63 -22.00
CA ASN A 24 2.36 10.41 -21.13
C ASN A 24 1.80 10.40 -19.69
N PHE A 25 1.68 9.21 -19.11
CA PHE A 25 1.15 9.04 -17.76
C PHE A 25 2.30 8.99 -16.76
N ASN A 26 2.54 10.13 -16.12
CA ASN A 26 3.56 10.26 -15.08
C ASN A 26 2.88 10.34 -13.70
N PHE A 27 3.37 9.59 -12.72
CA PHE A 27 2.84 9.59 -11.37
C PHE A 27 3.97 9.49 -10.34
N ASN A 28 3.71 9.94 -9.13
CA ASN A 28 4.57 9.69 -7.99
C ASN A 28 4.17 8.36 -7.35
N SER A 29 5.15 7.50 -7.03
CA SER A 29 4.91 6.26 -6.32
C SER A 29 4.11 6.50 -5.02
N GLY A 30 3.00 5.78 -4.86
CA GLY A 30 2.05 5.96 -3.77
C GLY A 30 0.73 6.65 -4.16
N GLN A 31 0.65 7.27 -5.34
CA GLN A 31 -0.60 7.83 -5.87
C GLN A 31 -1.58 6.76 -6.33
N TYR A 32 -2.81 7.16 -6.58
CA TYR A 32 -3.90 6.31 -7.06
C TYR A 32 -4.52 6.84 -8.35
N VAL A 33 -5.37 6.04 -8.97
CA VAL A 33 -6.24 6.42 -10.08
C VAL A 33 -7.68 6.03 -9.81
N ASN A 34 -8.61 6.72 -10.43
CA ASN A 34 -9.98 6.26 -10.60
C ASN A 34 -10.04 5.30 -11.79
N ILE A 35 -10.50 4.09 -11.57
CA ILE A 35 -10.85 3.14 -12.63
C ILE A 35 -12.34 3.28 -12.91
N ILE A 36 -12.68 3.46 -14.20
CA ILE A 36 -14.05 3.69 -14.66
C ILE A 36 -14.46 2.55 -15.60
N LYS A 37 -15.60 1.94 -15.29
CA LYS A 37 -16.25 0.90 -16.11
C LYS A 37 -17.75 1.22 -16.21
N GLY A 38 -18.19 1.69 -17.39
CA GLY A 38 -19.57 2.20 -17.53
C GLY A 38 -19.82 3.36 -16.56
N ASN A 39 -20.83 3.21 -15.70
CA ASN A 39 -21.18 4.17 -14.68
C ASN A 39 -20.49 3.94 -13.33
N LEU A 40 -19.65 2.90 -13.24
CA LEU A 40 -18.92 2.57 -12.02
C LEU A 40 -17.58 3.31 -11.99
N THR A 41 -17.28 3.97 -10.90
CA THR A 41 -15.97 4.61 -10.65
C THR A 41 -15.48 4.22 -9.28
N ARG A 42 -14.23 3.74 -9.17
CA ARG A 42 -13.57 3.43 -7.89
C ARG A 42 -12.09 3.77 -7.96
N SER A 43 -11.59 4.26 -6.82
CA SER A 43 -10.18 4.61 -6.65
C SER A 43 -9.37 3.37 -6.27
N TYR A 44 -8.19 3.24 -6.90
CA TYR A 44 -7.23 2.16 -6.61
C TYR A 44 -5.82 2.72 -6.59
N SER A 45 -5.11 2.47 -5.50
CA SER A 45 -3.70 2.85 -5.37
C SER A 45 -2.84 2.04 -6.33
N ILE A 46 -1.90 2.72 -6.99
CA ILE A 46 -0.96 2.08 -7.91
C ILE A 46 0.07 1.31 -7.08
N ALA A 47 0.23 0.01 -7.38
CA ALA A 47 1.07 -0.91 -6.61
C ALA A 47 2.49 -1.08 -7.15
N ASN A 48 2.78 -0.64 -8.37
CA ASN A 48 4.14 -0.63 -8.93
C ASN A 48 4.74 0.78 -8.91
N CYS A 49 6.06 0.89 -8.97
CA CYS A 49 6.72 2.19 -9.02
C CYS A 49 6.56 2.88 -10.39
N SER A 50 6.81 4.20 -10.43
CA SER A 50 6.62 5.05 -11.60
C SER A 50 7.51 4.73 -12.80
N ASP A 51 8.60 3.97 -12.60
CA ASP A 51 9.53 3.59 -13.68
C ASP A 51 9.01 2.47 -14.58
N HIS A 52 7.95 1.77 -14.18
CA HIS A 52 7.29 0.77 -15.02
C HIS A 52 6.47 1.44 -16.11
N LYS A 53 7.15 1.88 -17.16
CA LYS A 53 6.55 2.57 -18.31
C LYS A 53 5.40 1.74 -18.89
N ASN A 54 4.26 2.38 -19.08
CA ASN A 54 3.07 1.83 -19.73
C ASN A 54 2.36 0.68 -19.00
N GLN A 55 2.64 0.44 -17.72
CA GLN A 55 1.90 -0.54 -16.91
C GLN A 55 1.55 0.02 -15.54
N LEU A 56 0.33 -0.26 -15.09
CA LEU A 56 -0.15 0.04 -13.75
C LEU A 56 -0.64 -1.22 -13.10
N GLU A 57 -0.12 -1.53 -11.91
CA GLU A 57 -0.50 -2.68 -11.09
C GLU A 57 -1.43 -2.23 -9.97
N PHE A 58 -2.43 -3.05 -9.67
CA PHE A 58 -3.41 -2.79 -8.61
C PHE A 58 -3.68 -4.06 -7.81
N PHE A 59 -3.91 -3.90 -6.50
CA PHE A 59 -4.44 -4.94 -5.63
C PHE A 59 -5.91 -4.66 -5.38
N ILE A 60 -6.78 -5.52 -5.88
CA ILE A 60 -8.22 -5.35 -5.85
C ILE A 60 -8.82 -6.37 -4.89
N LYS A 61 -9.46 -5.86 -3.83
CA LYS A 61 -10.15 -6.67 -2.85
C LYS A 61 -11.59 -6.91 -3.26
N ASN A 62 -12.06 -8.15 -3.04
CA ASN A 62 -13.46 -8.51 -3.20
C ASN A 62 -14.26 -7.99 -2.00
N TYR A 63 -15.30 -7.22 -2.28
CA TYR A 63 -16.27 -6.76 -1.29
C TYR A 63 -17.64 -7.36 -1.60
N GLU A 64 -18.35 -7.86 -0.60
CA GLU A 64 -19.58 -8.64 -0.73
C GLU A 64 -20.64 -7.96 -1.63
N ASN A 65 -20.81 -6.64 -1.50
CA ASN A 65 -21.75 -5.86 -2.32
C ASN A 65 -21.05 -4.86 -3.26
N GLY A 66 -19.76 -5.04 -3.51
CA GLY A 66 -18.99 -4.13 -4.33
C GLY A 66 -19.16 -4.38 -5.82
N LEU A 67 -19.87 -3.51 -6.54
CA LEU A 67 -20.11 -3.68 -7.98
C LEU A 67 -18.81 -3.75 -8.81
N MET A 68 -17.85 -2.87 -8.51
CA MET A 68 -16.57 -2.86 -9.25
C MET A 68 -15.71 -4.08 -8.89
N SER A 69 -15.70 -4.53 -7.63
CA SER A 69 -15.01 -5.76 -7.26
C SER A 69 -15.67 -6.99 -7.88
N ALA A 70 -17.00 -7.03 -7.92
CA ALA A 70 -17.75 -8.10 -8.60
C ALA A 70 -17.37 -8.18 -10.09
N TYR A 71 -17.26 -7.03 -10.78
CA TYR A 71 -16.76 -7.01 -12.16
C TYR A 71 -15.37 -7.66 -12.26
N PHE A 72 -14.40 -7.23 -11.45
CA PHE A 72 -13.05 -7.76 -11.54
C PHE A 72 -12.94 -9.25 -11.20
N PHE A 73 -13.76 -9.75 -10.28
CA PHE A 73 -13.68 -11.15 -9.83
C PHE A 73 -14.50 -12.11 -10.69
N LYS A 74 -15.54 -11.64 -11.39
CA LYS A 74 -16.49 -12.53 -12.10
C LYS A 74 -16.54 -12.30 -13.61
N GLU A 75 -16.28 -11.09 -14.09
CA GLU A 75 -16.56 -10.70 -15.47
C GLU A 75 -15.32 -10.27 -16.25
N ALA A 76 -14.36 -9.61 -15.57
CA ALA A 76 -13.19 -9.03 -16.21
C ALA A 76 -12.36 -10.06 -16.98
N LYS A 77 -11.92 -9.68 -18.16
CA LYS A 77 -11.11 -10.52 -19.06
C LYS A 77 -9.87 -9.78 -19.54
N ILE A 78 -8.86 -10.55 -19.90
CA ILE A 78 -7.67 -10.00 -20.56
C ILE A 78 -8.09 -9.28 -21.85
N ASN A 79 -7.52 -8.09 -22.04
CA ASN A 79 -7.82 -7.12 -23.10
C ASN A 79 -9.10 -6.28 -22.89
N ASP A 80 -9.85 -6.45 -21.81
CA ASP A 80 -10.92 -5.49 -21.49
C ASP A 80 -10.36 -4.07 -21.39
N LEU A 81 -11.12 -3.12 -21.94
CA LEU A 81 -10.80 -1.70 -21.91
C LEU A 81 -11.44 -1.04 -20.70
N LEU A 82 -10.63 -0.29 -19.97
CA LEU A 82 -11.05 0.52 -18.83
C LEU A 82 -10.59 1.96 -19.05
N ARG A 83 -11.39 2.91 -18.61
CA ARG A 83 -10.99 4.30 -18.55
C ARG A 83 -10.33 4.59 -17.20
N LEU A 84 -9.28 5.42 -17.22
CA LEU A 84 -8.57 5.87 -16.04
C LEU A 84 -8.63 7.39 -15.93
N GLU A 85 -8.76 7.87 -14.71
CA GLU A 85 -8.55 9.26 -14.34
C GLU A 85 -7.47 9.36 -13.28
N GLY A 86 -6.46 10.16 -13.49
CA GLY A 86 -5.35 10.35 -12.57
C GLY A 86 -4.06 10.77 -13.28
N PRO A 87 -2.95 10.79 -12.56
CA PRO A 87 -2.79 10.36 -11.16
C PRO A 87 -3.42 11.33 -10.17
N ILE A 88 -3.86 10.82 -9.03
CA ILE A 88 -4.52 11.56 -7.97
C ILE A 88 -3.89 11.18 -6.62
N GLY A 89 -4.04 12.04 -5.61
CA GLY A 89 -3.59 11.78 -4.25
C GLY A 89 -2.25 12.39 -3.91
N THR A 90 -2.04 12.53 -2.60
CA THR A 90 -0.85 13.17 -2.01
C THR A 90 -0.05 12.21 -1.14
N PHE A 91 -0.36 10.92 -1.19
CA PHE A 91 0.34 9.87 -0.46
C PHE A 91 1.56 9.41 -1.26
N PHE A 92 2.65 10.16 -1.14
CA PHE A 92 3.96 9.84 -1.71
C PHE A 92 5.05 10.28 -0.75
N LEU A 93 6.24 9.70 -0.86
CA LEU A 93 7.34 9.98 0.03
C LEU A 93 7.76 11.44 -0.07
N ARG A 94 7.98 12.07 1.09
CA ARG A 94 8.49 13.45 1.22
C ARG A 94 9.99 13.41 1.47
N ASP A 95 10.72 14.30 0.83
CA ASP A 95 12.11 14.53 1.18
C ASP A 95 12.21 14.98 2.62
N SER A 96 13.08 14.32 3.36
CA SER A 96 13.25 14.62 4.77
C SER A 96 14.64 14.27 5.29
N SER A 97 15.05 14.98 6.34
CA SER A 97 16.24 14.67 7.10
C SER A 97 16.04 13.56 8.13
N PHE A 98 14.81 13.05 8.31
CA PHE A 98 14.51 12.01 9.28
C PHE A 98 15.23 10.71 8.96
N ILE A 99 15.77 10.08 10.00
CA ILE A 99 16.50 8.81 9.90
C ILE A 99 15.50 7.64 9.81
N ASN A 100 14.41 7.70 10.57
CA ASN A 100 13.42 6.64 10.60
C ASN A 100 12.23 6.96 9.68
N ILE A 101 11.86 6.00 8.84
CA ILE A 101 10.64 6.06 8.03
C ILE A 101 9.85 4.79 8.31
N ILE A 102 8.62 4.95 8.79
CA ILE A 102 7.71 3.85 9.11
C ILE A 102 6.60 3.78 8.09
N PHE A 103 6.44 2.63 7.49
CA PHE A 103 5.31 2.28 6.63
C PHE A 103 4.38 1.32 7.36
N LEU A 104 3.13 1.73 7.58
CA LEU A 104 2.08 0.91 8.17
C LEU A 104 1.05 0.54 7.11
N ALA A 105 0.78 -0.74 6.95
CA ALA A 105 -0.23 -1.23 6.02
C ALA A 105 -1.20 -2.20 6.65
N THR A 106 -2.47 -2.19 6.20
CA THR A 106 -3.41 -3.28 6.40
C THR A 106 -4.10 -3.64 5.09
N GLY A 107 -4.20 -4.95 4.81
CA GLY A 107 -4.82 -5.44 3.58
C GLY A 107 -4.20 -4.84 2.31
N THR A 108 -5.02 -4.37 1.38
CA THR A 108 -4.56 -3.76 0.12
C THR A 108 -3.86 -2.40 0.31
N GLY A 109 -3.82 -1.84 1.54
CA GLY A 109 -3.01 -0.67 1.87
C GLY A 109 -1.51 -0.86 1.64
N ILE A 110 -1.05 -2.08 1.49
CA ILE A 110 0.33 -2.36 1.09
C ILE A 110 0.64 -1.91 -0.35
N ALA A 111 -0.35 -1.75 -1.23
CA ALA A 111 -0.15 -1.41 -2.64
C ALA A 111 0.63 -0.09 -2.84
N PRO A 112 0.20 1.07 -2.31
CA PRO A 112 0.95 2.31 -2.45
C PRO A 112 2.30 2.27 -1.74
N ILE A 113 2.42 1.54 -0.64
CA ILE A 113 3.69 1.36 0.08
C ILE A 113 4.68 0.54 -0.76
N LYS A 114 4.23 -0.56 -1.39
CA LYS A 114 5.03 -1.33 -2.34
C LYS A 114 5.54 -0.43 -3.47
N SER A 115 4.66 0.39 -4.06
CA SER A 115 5.03 1.35 -5.10
C SER A 115 6.14 2.29 -4.65
N ILE A 116 6.04 2.87 -3.45
CA ILE A 116 7.05 3.75 -2.87
C ILE A 116 8.38 3.00 -2.69
N LEU A 117 8.36 1.84 -2.04
CA LEU A 117 9.56 1.06 -1.73
C LEU A 117 10.29 0.59 -3.00
N GLU A 118 9.58 0.16 -4.03
CA GLU A 118 10.18 -0.18 -5.33
C GLU A 118 10.83 1.03 -6.01
N GLY A 119 10.24 2.22 -5.86
CA GLY A 119 10.83 3.47 -6.33
C GLY A 119 12.10 3.84 -5.57
N LEU A 120 12.11 3.66 -4.24
CA LEU A 120 13.27 3.90 -3.39
C LEU A 120 14.42 2.93 -3.70
N ASP A 121 14.13 1.66 -3.97
CA ASP A 121 15.16 0.66 -4.29
C ASP A 121 15.96 1.04 -5.53
N LYS A 122 15.34 1.74 -6.47
CA LYS A 122 15.99 2.26 -7.68
C LYS A 122 16.81 3.52 -7.46
N SER A 123 16.40 4.36 -6.50
CA SER A 123 17.10 5.59 -6.09
C SER A 123 17.80 5.45 -4.74
N HIS A 124 18.30 4.27 -4.44
CA HIS A 124 18.75 3.83 -3.13
C HIS A 124 19.84 4.70 -2.47
N GLU A 125 20.68 5.39 -3.23
CA GLU A 125 21.79 6.18 -2.67
C GLU A 125 21.36 7.19 -1.61
N GLN A 126 20.19 7.81 -1.79
CA GLN A 126 19.64 8.81 -0.86
C GLN A 126 19.07 8.18 0.43
N TYR A 127 18.81 6.87 0.40
CA TYR A 127 18.11 6.15 1.49
C TYR A 127 18.96 5.08 2.18
N GLN A 128 20.23 4.92 1.79
CA GLN A 128 21.16 3.93 2.38
C GLN A 128 21.33 4.09 3.89
N ASN A 129 21.27 5.32 4.39
CA ASN A 129 21.42 5.63 5.80
C ASN A 129 20.07 5.80 6.54
N LYS A 130 18.96 5.39 5.92
CA LYS A 130 17.63 5.44 6.54
C LYS A 130 17.27 4.09 7.13
N ASN A 131 16.60 4.11 8.26
CA ASN A 131 15.95 2.93 8.84
C ASN A 131 14.53 2.85 8.28
N LEU A 132 14.28 1.90 7.39
CA LEU A 132 12.98 1.69 6.80
C LEU A 132 12.26 0.55 7.54
N TRP A 133 11.14 0.89 8.15
CA TRP A 133 10.29 -0.06 8.87
C TRP A 133 9.03 -0.31 8.06
N VAL A 134 8.75 -1.55 7.72
CA VAL A 134 7.55 -1.95 6.97
C VAL A 134 6.75 -2.91 7.84
N ILE A 135 5.68 -2.41 8.46
CA ILE A 135 4.87 -3.16 9.42
C ILE A 135 3.51 -3.40 8.79
N VAL A 136 3.21 -4.67 8.50
CA VAL A 136 2.03 -5.07 7.71
C VAL A 136 1.11 -5.92 8.55
N GLY A 137 -0.12 -5.44 8.74
CA GLY A 137 -1.17 -6.14 9.47
C GLY A 137 -2.05 -6.99 8.57
N ALA A 138 -2.26 -8.25 8.97
CA ALA A 138 -3.20 -9.16 8.35
C ALA A 138 -4.01 -9.90 9.44
N ARG A 139 -5.11 -10.56 9.04
CA ARG A 139 -5.84 -11.46 9.94
C ARG A 139 -5.11 -12.78 10.11
N TYR A 140 -4.69 -13.36 9.00
CA TYR A 140 -4.01 -14.64 8.89
C TYR A 140 -2.79 -14.50 7.97
N GLN A 141 -1.86 -15.44 8.06
CA GLN A 141 -0.64 -15.44 7.27
C GLN A 141 -0.91 -15.44 5.75
N ASN A 142 -1.93 -16.17 5.32
CA ASN A 142 -2.31 -16.24 3.90
C ASN A 142 -2.93 -14.94 3.36
N ASP A 143 -3.23 -13.96 4.24
CA ASP A 143 -3.74 -12.64 3.84
C ASP A 143 -2.60 -11.64 3.60
N LEU A 144 -1.34 -12.02 3.81
CA LEU A 144 -0.18 -11.19 3.51
C LEU A 144 0.03 -11.15 1.99
N LEU A 145 -0.17 -9.97 1.40
CA LEU A 145 -0.22 -9.81 -0.07
C LEU A 145 1.16 -9.67 -0.72
N TRP A 146 2.12 -9.13 0.02
CA TRP A 146 3.45 -8.83 -0.49
C TRP A 146 4.47 -8.70 0.63
N GLU A 147 5.68 -9.21 0.38
CA GLU A 147 6.84 -9.08 1.24
C GLU A 147 7.97 -8.37 0.49
N PRO A 148 8.65 -7.38 1.09
CA PRO A 148 9.76 -6.69 0.44
C PRO A 148 10.94 -7.63 0.16
N ASN A 149 11.29 -7.78 -1.11
CA ASN A 149 12.52 -8.43 -1.55
C ASN A 149 13.37 -7.43 -2.35
N LEU A 150 13.75 -6.35 -1.67
CA LEU A 150 14.46 -5.20 -2.23
C LEU A 150 15.89 -5.20 -1.69
N LYS A 151 16.86 -5.37 -2.57
CA LYS A 151 18.26 -5.67 -2.17
C LYS A 151 19.09 -4.44 -1.81
N ASN A 152 18.67 -3.26 -2.29
CA ASN A 152 19.41 -2.02 -2.13
C ASN A 152 18.98 -1.20 -0.91
N LEU A 153 17.94 -1.64 -0.19
CA LEU A 153 17.38 -0.96 0.97
C LEU A 153 17.53 -1.79 2.23
N ASN A 154 17.87 -1.12 3.34
CA ASN A 154 17.83 -1.74 4.66
C ASN A 154 16.41 -1.66 5.22
N ILE A 155 15.60 -2.69 4.98
CA ILE A 155 14.21 -2.76 5.40
C ILE A 155 14.05 -3.75 6.56
N LYS A 156 13.49 -3.29 7.67
CA LYS A 156 12.95 -4.17 8.70
C LYS A 156 11.47 -4.44 8.43
N TYR A 157 11.19 -5.62 7.86
CA TYR A 157 9.82 -6.07 7.60
C TYR A 157 9.26 -6.84 8.80
N ILE A 158 8.07 -6.43 9.26
CA ILE A 158 7.39 -7.04 10.41
C ILE A 158 5.93 -7.33 10.05
N PRO A 159 5.62 -8.56 9.64
CA PRO A 159 4.24 -8.99 9.49
C PRO A 159 3.60 -9.22 10.87
N VAL A 160 2.38 -8.69 11.04
CA VAL A 160 1.63 -8.71 12.30
C VAL A 160 0.28 -9.39 12.07
N LEU A 161 0.00 -10.48 12.81
CA LEU A 161 -1.26 -11.20 12.66
C LEU A 161 -2.20 -10.95 13.82
N SER A 162 -3.45 -10.58 13.52
CA SER A 162 -4.43 -10.23 14.54
C SER A 162 -5.34 -11.38 14.97
N ARG A 163 -5.46 -12.44 14.17
CA ARG A 163 -6.40 -13.56 14.45
C ARG A 163 -5.76 -14.94 14.40
N GLN A 164 -4.53 -15.07 13.93
CA GLN A 164 -3.87 -16.37 13.86
C GLN A 164 -3.35 -16.78 15.23
N VAL A 165 -3.81 -17.93 15.73
CA VAL A 165 -3.45 -18.44 17.05
C VAL A 165 -2.32 -19.46 16.96
N ASN A 166 -2.40 -20.38 15.99
CA ASN A 166 -1.48 -21.51 15.83
C ASN A 166 -0.48 -21.27 14.66
N ASN A 167 0.69 -21.91 14.78
CA ASN A 167 1.72 -21.93 13.72
C ASN A 167 2.25 -20.55 13.30
N TRP A 168 2.25 -19.56 14.20
CA TRP A 168 2.81 -18.24 13.97
C TRP A 168 3.71 -17.79 15.11
N ASN A 169 5.01 -17.65 14.81
CA ASN A 169 6.03 -17.22 15.75
C ASN A 169 6.38 -15.72 15.61
N GLY A 170 5.78 -15.02 14.65
CA GLY A 170 5.98 -13.59 14.42
C GLY A 170 5.13 -12.70 15.35
N ALA A 171 5.08 -11.40 15.02
CA ALA A 171 4.35 -10.42 15.78
C ALA A 171 2.83 -10.68 15.76
N LYS A 172 2.18 -10.44 16.90
CA LYS A 172 0.72 -10.59 17.09
C LYS A 172 0.12 -9.27 17.60
N GLY A 173 -1.11 -8.98 17.18
CA GLY A 173 -1.86 -7.80 17.58
C GLY A 173 -2.05 -6.81 16.45
N TYR A 174 -1.79 -5.53 16.69
CA TYR A 174 -2.00 -4.45 15.72
C TYR A 174 -0.68 -3.76 15.36
N VAL A 175 -0.60 -3.27 14.14
CA VAL A 175 0.64 -2.68 13.58
C VAL A 175 1.18 -1.51 14.38
N GLN A 176 0.30 -0.64 14.90
CA GLN A 176 0.71 0.52 15.69
C GLN A 176 1.32 0.14 17.04
N ASP A 177 0.88 -0.96 17.66
CA ASP A 177 1.42 -1.42 18.94
C ASP A 177 2.83 -1.97 18.78
N ILE A 178 3.13 -2.54 17.62
CA ILE A 178 4.47 -3.05 17.30
C ILE A 178 5.48 -1.92 17.19
N VAL A 179 5.10 -0.76 16.62
CA VAL A 179 5.99 0.41 16.55
C VAL A 179 6.52 0.80 17.93
N LEU A 180 5.66 0.81 18.95
CA LEU A 180 6.07 1.15 20.32
C LEU A 180 6.94 0.05 20.95
N LYS A 181 6.65 -1.23 20.66
CA LYS A 181 7.45 -2.36 21.14
C LYS A 181 8.87 -2.35 20.59
N GLU A 182 9.04 -1.86 19.37
CA GLU A 182 10.35 -1.71 18.71
C GLU A 182 11.14 -0.50 19.21
N GLN A 183 10.57 0.31 20.12
CA GLN A 183 11.19 1.48 20.74
C GLN A 183 11.78 2.47 19.72
N ILE A 184 11.09 2.68 18.61
CA ILE A 184 11.50 3.62 17.56
C ILE A 184 11.33 5.04 18.09
N ASP A 185 12.34 5.89 17.89
CA ASP A 185 12.28 7.32 18.21
C ASP A 185 11.29 8.04 17.29
N LEU A 186 10.04 8.20 17.75
CA LEU A 186 8.97 8.83 16.99
C LEU A 186 9.16 10.33 16.77
N GLU A 187 9.96 11.01 17.61
CA GLU A 187 10.26 12.44 17.43
C GLU A 187 11.06 12.69 16.13
N ASN A 188 11.94 11.74 15.77
CA ASN A 188 12.76 11.77 14.57
C ASN A 188 12.28 10.81 13.47
N THR A 189 10.98 10.70 13.31
CA THR A 189 10.34 9.72 12.41
C THR A 189 9.31 10.36 11.49
N GLN A 190 9.22 9.87 10.25
CA GLN A 190 8.04 10.03 9.38
C GLN A 190 7.26 8.73 9.30
N VAL A 191 5.94 8.84 9.33
CA VAL A 191 5.00 7.69 9.25
C VAL A 191 4.12 7.81 8.02
N TYR A 192 4.03 6.73 7.27
CA TYR A 192 3.16 6.56 6.11
C TYR A 192 2.21 5.41 6.37
N ALA A 193 0.93 5.71 6.63
CA ALA A 193 -0.08 4.71 7.00
C ALA A 193 -1.15 4.57 5.91
N CYS A 194 -1.37 3.36 5.40
CA CYS A 194 -2.40 3.08 4.42
C CYS A 194 -3.19 1.82 4.76
N GLY A 195 -4.53 1.90 4.70
CA GLY A 195 -5.41 0.79 4.99
C GLY A 195 -6.73 1.22 5.63
N SER A 196 -7.18 0.48 6.65
CA SER A 196 -8.45 0.78 7.32
C SER A 196 -8.42 2.08 8.13
N ASN A 197 -9.54 2.79 8.16
CA ASN A 197 -9.71 3.99 9.00
C ASN A 197 -9.38 3.72 10.47
N ASP A 198 -9.82 2.57 11.00
CA ASP A 198 -9.58 2.21 12.40
C ASP A 198 -8.08 2.11 12.71
N MET A 199 -7.31 1.46 11.84
CA MET A 199 -5.85 1.37 11.98
C MET A 199 -5.20 2.75 11.94
N ILE A 200 -5.57 3.58 10.96
CA ILE A 200 -4.99 4.92 10.78
C ILE A 200 -5.29 5.81 11.99
N ASN A 201 -6.54 5.83 12.46
CA ASN A 201 -6.95 6.65 13.61
C ASN A 201 -6.27 6.18 14.90
N SER A 202 -6.23 4.85 15.14
CA SER A 202 -5.54 4.29 16.30
C SER A 202 -4.05 4.58 16.27
N ALA A 203 -3.40 4.51 15.11
CA ALA A 203 -1.99 4.86 14.94
C ALA A 203 -1.74 6.35 15.21
N LYS A 204 -2.58 7.26 14.68
CA LYS A 204 -2.50 8.71 14.95
C LYS A 204 -2.57 9.02 16.43
N GLU A 205 -3.61 8.52 17.10
CA GLU A 205 -3.77 8.74 18.55
C GLU A 205 -2.56 8.26 19.34
N LEU A 206 -2.10 7.04 19.04
CA LEU A 206 -1.02 6.42 19.78
C LEU A 206 0.30 7.14 19.56
N PHE A 207 0.64 7.50 18.33
CA PHE A 207 1.93 8.09 18.00
C PHE A 207 2.03 9.56 18.40
N PHE A 208 0.94 10.33 18.29
CA PHE A 208 0.94 11.73 18.76
C PHE A 208 1.10 11.81 20.28
N LYS A 209 0.51 10.87 21.04
CA LYS A 209 0.76 10.74 22.49
C LYS A 209 2.22 10.36 22.83
N ASN A 210 2.96 9.80 21.85
CA ASN A 210 4.35 9.39 21.98
C ASN A 210 5.31 10.28 21.16
N ASN A 211 5.00 11.57 21.08
CA ASN A 211 5.85 12.64 20.53
C ASN A 211 6.04 12.64 18.99
N LEU A 212 5.27 11.88 18.22
CA LEU A 212 5.25 12.09 16.78
C LEU A 212 4.58 13.43 16.46
N LYS A 213 5.21 14.27 15.68
CA LYS A 213 4.62 15.52 15.20
C LYS A 213 3.54 15.22 14.13
N GLU A 214 2.41 15.92 14.20
CA GLU A 214 1.28 15.70 13.27
C GLU A 214 1.68 15.85 11.80
N ASN A 215 2.55 16.81 11.48
CA ASN A 215 3.06 17.05 10.13
C ASN A 215 3.95 15.92 9.58
N ASN A 216 4.33 14.96 10.40
CA ASN A 216 5.14 13.80 10.03
C ASN A 216 4.30 12.53 9.86
N PHE A 217 2.99 12.63 9.97
CA PHE A 217 2.07 11.50 9.74
C PHE A 217 1.28 11.70 8.46
N PHE A 218 1.55 10.86 7.46
CA PHE A 218 0.88 10.84 6.17
C PHE A 218 -0.01 9.60 6.08
N SER A 219 -1.24 9.77 5.62
CA SER A 219 -2.16 8.63 5.54
C SER A 219 -3.04 8.66 4.30
N ASP A 220 -3.38 7.47 3.81
CA ASP A 220 -4.38 7.24 2.78
C ASP A 220 -5.34 6.14 3.27
N ALA A 221 -6.60 6.52 3.47
CA ALA A 221 -7.60 5.64 4.04
C ALA A 221 -8.47 5.03 2.94
N PHE A 222 -8.67 3.72 2.98
CA PHE A 222 -9.62 3.07 2.09
C PHE A 222 -11.03 3.22 2.64
N VAL A 223 -11.82 4.08 1.99
CA VAL A 223 -13.23 4.28 2.32
C VAL A 223 -14.06 3.27 1.53
N GLN A 224 -14.83 2.45 2.25
CA GLN A 224 -15.88 1.64 1.63
C GLN A 224 -17.01 2.61 1.24
N THR A 225 -17.16 2.89 -0.04
CA THR A 225 -18.38 3.56 -0.56
C THR A 225 -19.37 2.47 -0.93
N ASN A 226 -20.52 2.48 -0.26
CA ASN A 226 -21.67 1.64 -0.60
C ASN A 226 -22.18 1.94 -2.01
#